data_e0be184140eac2d32220a50a56b41e89
#
_entry.id   e0be184140eac2d32220a50a56b41e89
#
_cell.length_a   1.000
_cell.length_b   1.000
_cell.length_c   1.000
_cell.angle_alpha   90.00
_cell.angle_beta   90.00
_cell.angle_gamma   90.00
#
_symmetry.space_group_name_H-M   'P 1'
#
loop_
_entity.id
_entity.type
_entity.pdbx_description
1 polymer ?
#
loop_
_entity_poly.entity_id
_entity_poly.type
_entity_poly.pdbx_seq_one_letter_code
_entity_poly.pdbx_strand_id
1 'polypeptide(L)'
;MSKKRKILATNALPYANGVLHLGHLVGTIQGDIWVRLQKMLGHDCLYICGSDSHGTPIMIQAEKLNITPEQLIATIQQQQEKDFADFLVAFDNYHTTHSPENKILVERIFETQYKKGNIAKRTIKQLFDPVKNMFLPDRYIKGECPRCHAKDQYGDNCESCGATYLPTDLINAFSALSGATPIEKESEHYFFKLEVFEDYLKQWTQQGHLQKAVANKLDEWFKEGLKEWDISRDAPYFGFPIPGTDNSKYFYVWLDA
;
A
#
# COMPACT_ATOMS: atom_id res chain seq x y z
N MET A 1 -13.72 38.29 -11.39
CA MET A 1 -12.52 37.45 -11.24
C MET A 1 -12.78 36.39 -10.18
N SER A 2 -12.59 35.11 -10.44
CA SER A 2 -12.76 34.07 -9.42
C SER A 2 -11.72 34.27 -8.31
N LYS A 3 -12.10 33.99 -7.05
CA LYS A 3 -11.18 34.09 -5.91
C LYS A 3 -9.99 33.15 -6.11
N LYS A 4 -8.76 33.64 -5.96
CA LYS A 4 -7.54 32.85 -6.02
C LYS A 4 -7.62 31.71 -5.00
N ARG A 5 -7.42 30.47 -5.45
CA ARG A 5 -7.43 29.26 -4.60
C ARG A 5 -6.01 28.80 -4.32
N LYS A 6 -5.78 28.19 -3.15
CA LYS A 6 -4.62 27.36 -2.86
C LYS A 6 -5.03 25.91 -3.08
N ILE A 7 -4.29 25.22 -3.92
CA ILE A 7 -4.61 23.84 -4.36
C ILE A 7 -3.36 22.99 -4.18
N LEU A 8 -3.53 21.85 -3.54
CA LEU A 8 -2.54 20.76 -3.53
C LEU A 8 -3.14 19.62 -4.34
N ALA A 9 -2.48 19.25 -5.42
CA ALA A 9 -2.82 18.12 -6.25
C ALA A 9 -1.84 16.96 -6.00
N THR A 10 -2.37 15.77 -5.86
CA THR A 10 -1.60 14.54 -5.66
C THR A 10 -2.08 13.47 -6.62
N ASN A 11 -1.23 12.48 -6.88
CA ASN A 11 -1.58 11.26 -7.62
C ASN A 11 -1.31 10.03 -6.77
N ALA A 12 -1.87 8.88 -7.18
CA ALA A 12 -1.44 7.61 -6.65
C ALA A 12 0.06 7.43 -6.89
N LEU A 13 0.78 7.07 -5.84
CA LEU A 13 2.23 6.87 -5.87
C LEU A 13 2.56 5.61 -6.68
N PRO A 14 3.43 5.67 -7.70
CA PRO A 14 3.88 4.47 -8.38
C PRO A 14 4.75 3.62 -7.47
N TYR A 15 4.50 2.32 -7.46
CA TYR A 15 5.24 1.39 -6.61
C TYR A 15 6.64 1.11 -7.17
N ALA A 16 7.66 1.16 -6.31
CA ALA A 16 9.07 1.09 -6.68
C ALA A 16 9.58 -0.36 -6.91
N ASN A 17 8.77 -1.25 -7.46
CA ASN A 17 9.16 -2.62 -7.75
C ASN A 17 9.47 -2.87 -9.23
N GLY A 18 9.33 -1.89 -10.10
CA GLY A 18 9.58 -2.00 -11.53
C GLY A 18 9.39 -0.69 -12.29
N VAL A 19 9.54 -0.78 -13.60
CA VAL A 19 9.38 0.36 -14.52
C VAL A 19 7.93 0.82 -14.63
N LEU A 20 7.74 2.10 -14.99
CA LEU A 20 6.41 2.63 -15.28
C LEU A 20 5.80 1.97 -16.51
N HIS A 21 4.48 1.87 -16.50
CA HIS A 21 3.69 1.44 -17.66
C HIS A 21 2.56 2.46 -17.93
N LEU A 22 1.86 2.31 -19.04
CA LEU A 22 0.79 3.24 -19.45
C LEU A 22 -0.26 3.49 -18.36
N GLY A 23 -0.58 2.48 -17.54
CA GLY A 23 -1.53 2.63 -16.43
C GLY A 23 -1.10 3.66 -15.40
N HIS A 24 0.21 3.78 -15.11
CA HIS A 24 0.76 4.81 -14.24
C HIS A 24 0.72 6.18 -14.90
N LEU A 25 1.09 6.25 -16.19
CA LEU A 25 1.23 7.51 -16.92
C LEU A 25 -0.12 8.20 -17.16
N VAL A 26 -1.19 7.45 -17.46
CA VAL A 26 -2.51 8.03 -17.76
C VAL A 26 -3.00 8.96 -16.66
N GLY A 27 -3.05 8.48 -15.41
CA GLY A 27 -3.52 9.28 -14.28
C GLY A 27 -2.62 10.48 -14.00
N THR A 28 -1.29 10.27 -14.09
CA THR A 28 -0.30 11.31 -13.83
C THR A 28 -0.34 12.43 -14.87
N ILE A 29 -0.44 12.08 -16.17
CA ILE A 29 -0.58 13.06 -17.26
C ILE A 29 -1.89 13.84 -17.13
N GLN A 30 -3.00 13.17 -16.81
CA GLN A 30 -4.28 13.85 -16.57
C GLN A 30 -4.19 14.84 -15.41
N GLY A 31 -3.49 14.46 -14.31
CA GLY A 31 -3.21 15.33 -13.17
C GLY A 31 -2.40 16.56 -13.60
N ASP A 32 -1.32 16.38 -14.36
CA ASP A 32 -0.47 17.45 -14.85
C ASP A 32 -1.24 18.45 -15.75
N ILE A 33 -2.05 17.94 -16.69
CA ILE A 33 -2.90 18.79 -17.54
C ILE A 33 -3.86 19.62 -16.69
N TRP A 34 -4.49 19.02 -15.70
CA TRP A 34 -5.41 19.71 -14.80
C TRP A 34 -4.69 20.78 -13.97
N VAL A 35 -3.51 20.47 -13.44
CA VAL A 35 -2.69 21.40 -12.65
C VAL A 35 -2.24 22.60 -13.49
N ARG A 36 -1.78 22.35 -14.74
CA ARG A 36 -1.44 23.43 -15.68
C ARG A 36 -2.62 24.35 -15.91
N LEU A 37 -3.83 23.81 -16.12
CA LEU A 37 -5.03 24.62 -16.25
C LEU A 37 -5.29 25.45 -14.99
N GLN A 38 -5.15 24.90 -13.78
CA GLN A 38 -5.35 25.66 -12.54
C GLN A 38 -4.32 26.81 -12.40
N LYS A 39 -3.05 26.55 -12.73
CA LYS A 39 -2.00 27.58 -12.75
C LYS A 39 -2.31 28.68 -13.79
N MET A 40 -2.77 28.32 -14.99
CA MET A 40 -3.18 29.27 -16.04
C MET A 40 -4.38 30.11 -15.62
N LEU A 41 -5.30 29.58 -14.84
CA LEU A 41 -6.44 30.33 -14.25
C LEU A 41 -6.02 31.26 -13.08
N GLY A 42 -4.73 31.31 -12.75
CA GLY A 42 -4.17 32.19 -11.72
C GLY A 42 -4.27 31.64 -10.30
N HIS A 43 -4.57 30.36 -10.14
CA HIS A 43 -4.59 29.70 -8.83
C HIS A 43 -3.16 29.36 -8.37
N ASP A 44 -2.97 29.27 -7.05
CA ASP A 44 -1.75 28.79 -6.41
C ASP A 44 -1.87 27.27 -6.27
N CYS A 45 -1.30 26.56 -7.24
CA CYS A 45 -1.47 25.13 -7.38
C CYS A 45 -0.11 24.42 -7.35
N LEU A 46 0.06 23.50 -6.39
CA LEU A 46 1.21 22.61 -6.30
C LEU A 46 0.80 21.20 -6.74
N TYR A 47 1.67 20.56 -7.51
CA TYR A 47 1.53 19.16 -7.93
C TYR A 47 2.66 18.34 -7.33
N ILE A 48 2.33 17.45 -6.42
CA ILE A 48 3.31 16.60 -5.73
C ILE A 48 3.00 15.12 -5.95
N CYS A 49 4.05 14.32 -6.02
CA CYS A 49 3.97 12.86 -6.07
C CYS A 49 5.24 12.27 -5.45
N GLY A 50 5.34 10.97 -5.46
CA GLY A 50 6.54 10.27 -4.98
C GLY A 50 6.51 8.80 -5.36
N SER A 51 7.61 8.12 -5.08
CA SER A 51 7.75 6.68 -5.26
C SER A 51 7.32 5.95 -3.99
N ASP A 52 6.39 5.00 -4.11
CA ASP A 52 5.99 4.10 -3.02
C ASP A 52 7.03 3.00 -2.89
N SER A 53 7.83 3.02 -1.81
CA SER A 53 9.15 2.39 -1.77
C SER A 53 9.29 1.28 -0.72
N HIS A 54 8.23 0.82 -0.07
CA HIS A 54 8.33 -0.19 0.98
C HIS A 54 7.63 -1.50 0.61
N GLY A 55 7.89 -2.54 1.39
CA GLY A 55 7.18 -3.81 1.31
C GLY A 55 8.01 -5.01 0.87
N THR A 56 7.46 -6.19 1.10
CA THR A 56 8.08 -7.48 0.76
C THR A 56 8.44 -7.63 -0.73
N PRO A 57 7.62 -7.16 -1.71
CA PRO A 57 8.00 -7.26 -3.12
C PRO A 57 9.31 -6.54 -3.47
N ILE A 58 9.62 -5.42 -2.81
CA ILE A 58 10.89 -4.69 -2.98
C ILE A 58 12.06 -5.57 -2.51
N MET A 59 11.94 -6.19 -1.31
CA MET A 59 12.97 -7.07 -0.77
C MET A 59 13.26 -8.22 -1.72
N ILE A 60 12.22 -8.89 -2.20
CA ILE A 60 12.36 -10.06 -3.08
C ILE A 60 12.96 -9.67 -4.42
N GLN A 61 12.57 -8.54 -4.98
CA GLN A 61 13.14 -8.05 -6.22
C GLN A 61 14.62 -7.68 -6.04
N ALA A 62 14.98 -7.04 -4.94
CA ALA A 62 16.36 -6.72 -4.60
C ALA A 62 17.22 -8.00 -4.42
N GLU A 63 16.70 -9.02 -3.72
CA GLU A 63 17.35 -10.33 -3.56
C GLU A 63 17.61 -10.98 -4.92
N LYS A 64 16.63 -10.98 -5.83
CA LYS A 64 16.78 -11.53 -7.19
C LYS A 64 17.86 -10.82 -8.02
N LEU A 65 18.00 -9.52 -7.82
CA LEU A 65 18.99 -8.69 -8.52
C LEU A 65 20.35 -8.67 -7.80
N ASN A 66 20.46 -9.30 -6.63
CA ASN A 66 21.65 -9.29 -5.78
C ASN A 66 22.12 -7.88 -5.42
N ILE A 67 21.18 -7.00 -5.08
CA ILE A 67 21.40 -5.63 -4.60
C ILE A 67 20.63 -5.39 -3.31
N THR A 68 20.86 -4.25 -2.64
CA THR A 68 20.04 -3.89 -1.46
C THR A 68 18.69 -3.29 -1.87
N PRO A 69 17.64 -3.38 -1.02
CA PRO A 69 16.37 -2.71 -1.27
C PRO A 69 16.53 -1.19 -1.51
N GLU A 70 17.43 -0.54 -0.78
CA GLU A 70 17.72 0.90 -0.93
C GLU A 70 18.31 1.23 -2.30
N GLN A 71 19.22 0.39 -2.80
CA GLN A 71 19.77 0.53 -4.15
C GLN A 71 18.70 0.36 -5.22
N LEU A 72 17.80 -0.63 -5.03
CA LEU A 72 16.69 -0.86 -5.95
C LEU A 72 15.77 0.37 -6.03
N ILE A 73 15.26 0.83 -4.89
CA ILE A 73 14.30 1.95 -4.88
C ILE A 73 14.93 3.25 -5.39
N ALA A 74 16.21 3.51 -5.10
CA ALA A 74 16.91 4.67 -5.62
C ALA A 74 17.01 4.64 -7.16
N THR A 75 17.33 3.47 -7.73
CA THR A 75 17.41 3.28 -9.19
C THR A 75 16.03 3.44 -9.83
N ILE A 76 15.00 2.85 -9.24
CA ILE A 76 13.62 2.93 -9.78
C ILE A 76 13.09 4.36 -9.68
N GLN A 77 13.33 5.07 -8.57
CA GLN A 77 12.93 6.47 -8.44
C GLN A 77 13.54 7.34 -9.54
N GLN A 78 14.84 7.23 -9.78
CA GLN A 78 15.50 7.97 -10.85
C GLN A 78 14.89 7.67 -12.24
N GLN A 79 14.57 6.40 -12.49
CA GLN A 79 13.92 6.02 -13.74
C GLN A 79 12.50 6.60 -13.84
N GLN A 80 11.72 6.57 -12.75
CA GLN A 80 10.38 7.16 -12.71
C GLN A 80 10.42 8.67 -12.98
N GLU A 81 11.33 9.38 -12.33
CA GLU A 81 11.53 10.84 -12.55
C GLU A 81 11.87 11.14 -14.01
N LYS A 82 12.77 10.34 -14.60
CA LYS A 82 13.13 10.48 -16.01
C LYS A 82 11.94 10.19 -16.93
N ASP A 83 11.22 9.10 -16.71
CA ASP A 83 10.06 8.71 -17.52
C ASP A 83 8.98 9.79 -17.46
N PHE A 84 8.67 10.33 -16.29
CA PHE A 84 7.70 11.42 -16.14
C PHE A 84 8.17 12.69 -16.87
N ALA A 85 9.46 13.03 -16.80
CA ALA A 85 10.01 14.17 -17.52
C ALA A 85 9.93 13.98 -19.04
N ASP A 86 10.20 12.78 -19.55
CA ASP A 86 10.08 12.43 -20.97
C ASP A 86 8.64 12.59 -21.49
N PHE A 87 7.64 12.40 -20.64
CA PHE A 87 6.22 12.68 -20.92
C PHE A 87 5.78 14.11 -20.54
N LEU A 88 6.72 15.01 -20.26
CA LEU A 88 6.49 16.42 -19.93
C LEU A 88 5.62 16.63 -18.66
N VAL A 89 5.55 15.66 -17.78
CA VAL A 89 4.92 15.81 -16.47
C VAL A 89 5.82 16.66 -15.58
N ALA A 90 5.27 17.73 -15.01
CA ALA A 90 6.01 18.69 -14.20
C ALA A 90 5.49 18.72 -12.76
N PHE A 91 6.02 17.84 -11.93
CA PHE A 91 5.80 17.91 -10.48
C PHE A 91 6.52 19.11 -9.88
N ASP A 92 5.88 19.79 -8.93
CA ASP A 92 6.55 20.80 -8.10
C ASP A 92 7.48 20.11 -7.07
N ASN A 93 7.16 18.87 -6.68
CA ASN A 93 8.05 17.98 -5.92
C ASN A 93 7.73 16.52 -6.23
N TYR A 94 8.77 15.73 -6.48
CA TYR A 94 8.72 14.27 -6.57
C TYR A 94 9.69 13.69 -5.55
N HIS A 95 9.23 12.81 -4.67
CA HIS A 95 10.04 12.30 -3.56
C HIS A 95 9.88 10.78 -3.42
N THR A 96 10.20 10.23 -2.27
CA THR A 96 10.04 8.81 -1.93
C THR A 96 9.40 8.66 -0.56
N THR A 97 8.62 7.60 -0.37
CA THR A 97 8.13 7.24 0.96
C THR A 97 9.27 6.78 1.88
N HIS A 98 10.38 6.28 1.33
CA HIS A 98 11.58 5.93 2.09
C HIS A 98 12.45 7.18 2.36
N SER A 99 11.94 8.10 3.17
CA SER A 99 12.65 9.32 3.56
C SER A 99 12.63 9.56 5.06
N PRO A 100 13.63 10.26 5.61
CA PRO A 100 13.66 10.63 7.04
C PRO A 100 12.43 11.44 7.44
N GLU A 101 11.97 12.34 6.59
CA GLU A 101 10.81 13.20 6.82
C GLU A 101 9.53 12.36 6.94
N ASN A 102 9.34 11.42 6.03
CA ASN A 102 8.18 10.53 6.07
C ASN A 102 8.20 9.64 7.32
N LYS A 103 9.38 9.09 7.67
CA LYS A 103 9.54 8.31 8.90
C LYS A 103 9.05 9.06 10.12
N ILE A 104 9.50 10.31 10.30
CA ILE A 104 9.11 11.15 11.45
C ILE A 104 7.58 11.36 11.47
N LEU A 105 6.97 11.59 10.29
CA LEU A 105 5.53 11.81 10.18
C LEU A 105 4.73 10.55 10.50
N VAL A 106 5.11 9.41 9.96
CA VAL A 106 4.44 8.12 10.18
C VAL A 106 4.51 7.72 11.65
N GLU A 107 5.70 7.80 12.27
CA GLU A 107 5.88 7.52 13.71
C GLU A 107 5.01 8.44 14.57
N ARG A 108 4.99 9.74 14.27
CA ARG A 108 4.14 10.72 14.97
C ARG A 108 2.65 10.45 14.83
N ILE A 109 2.20 10.10 13.62
CA ILE A 109 0.79 9.76 13.36
C ILE A 109 0.43 8.49 14.14
N PHE A 110 1.26 7.44 14.04
CA PHE A 110 1.05 6.19 14.76
C PHE A 110 0.95 6.42 16.27
N GLU A 111 1.94 7.09 16.88
CA GLU A 111 1.93 7.38 18.33
C GLU A 111 0.71 8.16 18.76
N THR A 112 0.29 9.15 17.93
CA THR A 112 -0.89 9.97 18.21
C THR A 112 -2.15 9.11 18.22
N GLN A 113 -2.32 8.24 17.22
CA GLN A 113 -3.49 7.37 17.12
C GLN A 113 -3.47 6.28 18.20
N TYR A 114 -2.29 5.76 18.53
CA TYR A 114 -2.12 4.80 19.62
C TYR A 114 -2.51 5.40 20.98
N LYS A 115 -2.02 6.60 21.30
CA LYS A 115 -2.37 7.35 22.53
C LYS A 115 -3.87 7.68 22.62
N LYS A 116 -4.53 7.88 21.47
CA LYS A 116 -5.99 8.11 21.41
C LYS A 116 -6.82 6.82 21.53
N GLY A 117 -6.20 5.66 21.58
CA GLY A 117 -6.89 4.36 21.65
C GLY A 117 -7.49 3.89 20.31
N ASN A 118 -7.10 4.54 19.20
CA ASN A 118 -7.57 4.18 17.85
C ASN A 118 -6.77 3.02 17.22
N ILE A 119 -5.75 2.51 17.91
CA ILE A 119 -4.98 1.34 17.49
C ILE A 119 -5.09 0.26 18.55
N ALA A 120 -5.48 -0.95 18.15
CA ALA A 120 -5.52 -2.13 18.98
C ALA A 120 -4.37 -3.09 18.66
N LYS A 121 -3.99 -3.93 19.62
CA LYS A 121 -3.13 -5.09 19.42
C LYS A 121 -3.97 -6.36 19.42
N ARG A 122 -3.67 -7.27 18.52
CA ARG A 122 -4.32 -8.59 18.45
C ARG A 122 -3.31 -9.65 18.03
N THR A 123 -3.42 -10.81 18.62
CA THR A 123 -2.73 -12.01 18.14
C THR A 123 -3.54 -12.61 17.00
N ILE A 124 -2.88 -12.82 15.88
CA ILE A 124 -3.46 -13.48 14.70
C ILE A 124 -2.62 -14.69 14.30
N LYS A 125 -3.24 -15.64 13.61
CA LYS A 125 -2.54 -16.75 12.98
C LYS A 125 -2.23 -16.42 11.54
N GLN A 126 -1.00 -16.68 11.13
CA GLN A 126 -0.53 -16.48 9.76
C GLN A 126 0.30 -17.66 9.30
N LEU A 127 0.38 -17.86 8.00
CA LEU A 127 1.26 -18.86 7.40
C LEU A 127 2.70 -18.35 7.40
N PHE A 128 3.60 -19.21 7.84
CA PHE A 128 5.02 -18.94 8.02
C PHE A 128 5.84 -19.94 7.19
N ASP A 129 6.83 -19.43 6.46
CA ASP A 129 7.79 -20.22 5.71
C ASP A 129 8.95 -20.63 6.63
N PRO A 130 9.09 -21.93 6.98
CA PRO A 130 10.14 -22.35 7.88
C PRO A 130 11.53 -22.33 7.24
N VAL A 131 11.64 -22.33 5.90
CA VAL A 131 12.91 -22.27 5.17
C VAL A 131 13.42 -20.84 5.04
N LYS A 132 12.53 -19.91 4.64
CA LYS A 132 12.86 -18.48 4.55
C LYS A 132 12.79 -17.77 5.90
N ASN A 133 12.26 -18.44 6.94
CA ASN A 133 12.09 -17.89 8.30
C ASN A 133 11.31 -16.57 8.30
N MET A 134 10.18 -16.52 7.58
CA MET A 134 9.36 -15.33 7.46
C MET A 134 7.87 -15.65 7.35
N PHE A 135 7.02 -14.72 7.79
CA PHE A 135 5.59 -14.78 7.50
C PHE A 135 5.33 -14.51 6.02
N LEU A 136 4.38 -15.24 5.45
CA LEU A 136 4.07 -15.16 4.03
C LEU A 136 2.90 -14.20 3.79
N PRO A 137 3.10 -13.12 3.01
CA PRO A 137 1.99 -12.38 2.41
C PRO A 137 1.16 -13.28 1.49
N ASP A 138 -0.11 -12.99 1.33
CA ASP A 138 -1.07 -13.82 0.59
C ASP A 138 -0.60 -14.17 -0.83
N ARG A 139 0.08 -13.24 -1.52
CA ARG A 139 0.64 -13.43 -2.86
C ARG A 139 1.88 -14.33 -2.91
N TYR A 140 2.43 -14.70 -1.78
CA TYR A 140 3.55 -15.64 -1.68
C TYR A 140 3.12 -17.01 -1.17
N ILE A 141 1.83 -17.23 -1.04
CA ILE A 141 1.22 -18.52 -0.75
C ILE A 141 0.50 -18.98 -2.01
N LYS A 142 0.75 -20.19 -2.43
CA LYS A 142 0.07 -20.85 -3.52
C LYS A 142 -0.48 -22.19 -3.08
N GLY A 143 -1.54 -22.64 -3.74
CA GLY A 143 -2.16 -23.92 -3.47
C GLY A 143 -3.30 -24.22 -4.42
N GLU A 144 -4.11 -25.17 -4.05
CA GLU A 144 -5.31 -25.55 -4.77
C GLU A 144 -6.52 -24.81 -4.20
N CYS A 145 -7.36 -24.23 -5.06
CA CYS A 145 -8.55 -23.51 -4.67
C CYS A 145 -9.52 -24.40 -3.89
N PRO A 146 -9.99 -24.01 -2.72
CA PRO A 146 -10.93 -24.83 -1.92
C PRO A 146 -12.30 -24.99 -2.57
N ARG A 147 -12.63 -24.14 -3.57
CA ARG A 147 -13.93 -24.16 -4.24
C ARG A 147 -13.96 -24.91 -5.55
N CYS A 148 -13.00 -24.65 -6.45
CA CYS A 148 -13.00 -25.24 -7.80
C CYS A 148 -11.84 -26.19 -8.09
N HIS A 149 -10.94 -26.40 -7.11
CA HIS A 149 -9.77 -27.28 -7.19
C HIS A 149 -8.75 -26.89 -8.26
N ALA A 150 -8.81 -25.67 -8.80
CA ALA A 150 -7.78 -25.16 -9.68
C ALA A 150 -6.45 -25.05 -8.92
N LYS A 151 -5.35 -25.55 -9.53
CA LYS A 151 -4.01 -25.54 -8.94
C LYS A 151 -3.35 -24.17 -9.09
N ASP A 152 -2.27 -23.95 -8.33
CA ASP A 152 -1.42 -22.76 -8.39
C ASP A 152 -2.14 -21.41 -8.11
N GLN A 153 -3.22 -21.46 -7.36
CA GLN A 153 -3.98 -20.26 -6.98
C GLN A 153 -3.31 -19.54 -5.82
N TYR A 154 -3.42 -18.21 -5.79
CA TYR A 154 -2.87 -17.37 -4.72
C TYR A 154 -3.69 -17.46 -3.43
N GLY A 155 -3.09 -17.01 -2.30
CA GLY A 155 -3.68 -17.12 -0.98
C GLY A 155 -4.88 -16.21 -0.70
N ASP A 156 -5.21 -15.28 -1.59
CA ASP A 156 -6.29 -14.31 -1.41
C ASP A 156 -7.48 -14.55 -2.36
N ASN A 157 -7.23 -15.10 -3.55
CA ASN A 157 -8.27 -15.30 -4.55
C ASN A 157 -7.92 -16.39 -5.58
N CYS A 158 -8.95 -16.93 -6.21
CA CYS A 158 -8.81 -17.86 -7.32
C CYS A 158 -8.96 -17.15 -8.67
N GLU A 159 -7.92 -17.17 -9.49
CA GLU A 159 -7.95 -16.59 -10.83
C GLU A 159 -8.87 -17.37 -11.80
N SER A 160 -9.18 -18.63 -11.49
CA SER A 160 -10.02 -19.48 -12.32
C SER A 160 -11.53 -19.28 -12.08
N CYS A 161 -11.98 -19.19 -10.82
CA CYS A 161 -13.41 -19.10 -10.48
C CYS A 161 -13.80 -17.80 -9.76
N GLY A 162 -12.85 -16.90 -9.49
CA GLY A 162 -13.09 -15.63 -8.81
C GLY A 162 -13.44 -15.72 -7.32
N ALA A 163 -13.32 -16.91 -6.69
CA ALA A 163 -13.59 -17.07 -5.27
C ALA A 163 -12.51 -16.38 -4.44
N THR A 164 -12.92 -15.71 -3.36
CA THR A 164 -12.03 -15.19 -2.32
C THR A 164 -12.05 -16.13 -1.11
N TYR A 165 -10.92 -16.26 -0.44
CA TYR A 165 -10.72 -17.15 0.72
C TYR A 165 -9.53 -16.69 1.55
N LEU A 166 -9.33 -17.26 2.72
CA LEU A 166 -8.12 -17.04 3.52
C LEU A 166 -6.98 -17.92 3.02
N PRO A 167 -5.72 -17.50 3.15
CA PRO A 167 -4.56 -18.32 2.79
C PRO A 167 -4.54 -19.71 3.45
N THR A 168 -5.08 -19.79 4.65
CA THR A 168 -5.23 -21.05 5.42
C THR A 168 -6.27 -22.01 4.85
N ASP A 169 -7.15 -21.54 3.96
CA ASP A 169 -8.18 -22.38 3.33
C ASP A 169 -7.67 -23.12 2.09
N LEU A 170 -6.50 -22.70 1.57
CA LEU A 170 -5.90 -23.36 0.40
C LEU A 170 -5.58 -24.82 0.69
N ILE A 171 -5.92 -25.68 -0.26
CA ILE A 171 -5.57 -27.10 -0.22
C ILE A 171 -4.12 -27.25 -0.71
N ASN A 172 -3.30 -28.04 0.01
CA ASN A 172 -1.89 -28.26 -0.31
C ASN A 172 -1.11 -26.95 -0.48
N ALA A 173 -1.32 -25.99 0.42
CA ALA A 173 -0.63 -24.70 0.40
C ALA A 173 0.90 -24.88 0.45
N PHE A 174 1.61 -24.07 -0.35
CA PHE A 174 3.07 -24.02 -0.36
C PHE A 174 3.57 -22.59 -0.52
N SER A 175 4.79 -22.33 -0.01
CA SER A 175 5.47 -21.07 -0.20
C SER A 175 5.94 -20.92 -1.65
N ALA A 176 5.52 -19.85 -2.31
CA ALA A 176 6.01 -19.50 -3.65
C ALA A 176 7.51 -19.10 -3.66
N LEU A 177 8.09 -18.87 -2.47
CA LEU A 177 9.49 -18.45 -2.31
C LEU A 177 10.45 -19.65 -2.16
N SER A 178 10.04 -20.67 -1.41
CA SER A 178 10.90 -21.81 -1.06
C SER A 178 10.36 -23.15 -1.54
N GLY A 179 9.07 -23.22 -1.91
CA GLY A 179 8.37 -24.46 -2.18
C GLY A 179 7.99 -25.25 -0.92
N ALA A 180 8.38 -24.80 0.28
CA ALA A 180 8.08 -25.49 1.53
C ALA A 180 6.59 -25.41 1.88
N THR A 181 6.10 -26.42 2.59
CA THR A 181 4.77 -26.36 3.21
C THR A 181 4.82 -25.36 4.36
N PRO A 182 3.98 -24.30 4.34
CA PRO A 182 3.94 -23.32 5.42
C PRO A 182 3.39 -23.95 6.71
N ILE A 183 3.79 -23.37 7.84
CA ILE A 183 3.23 -23.71 9.15
C ILE A 183 2.44 -22.53 9.70
N GLU A 184 1.39 -22.79 10.45
CA GLU A 184 0.70 -21.73 11.20
C GLU A 184 1.57 -21.23 12.35
N LYS A 185 1.71 -19.92 12.47
CA LYS A 185 2.33 -19.24 13.60
C LYS A 185 1.47 -18.11 14.10
N GLU A 186 1.46 -17.89 15.40
CA GLU A 186 0.82 -16.73 16.00
C GLU A 186 1.76 -15.54 15.99
N SER A 187 1.20 -14.36 15.70
CA SER A 187 1.89 -13.09 15.75
C SER A 187 1.00 -11.98 16.29
N GLU A 188 1.55 -11.11 17.13
CA GLU A 188 0.84 -9.91 17.59
C GLU A 188 0.93 -8.84 16.53
N HIS A 189 -0.23 -8.31 16.10
CA HIS A 189 -0.35 -7.27 15.08
C HIS A 189 -1.04 -6.03 15.63
N TYR A 190 -0.81 -4.89 14.98
CA TYR A 190 -1.43 -3.61 15.26
C TYR A 190 -2.54 -3.36 14.25
N PHE A 191 -3.72 -3.01 14.76
CA PHE A 191 -4.91 -2.77 13.95
C PHE A 191 -5.42 -1.35 14.18
N PHE A 192 -5.58 -0.59 13.09
CA PHE A 192 -6.27 0.69 13.14
C PHE A 192 -7.78 0.45 13.14
N LYS A 193 -8.48 1.03 14.12
CA LYS A 193 -9.93 0.88 14.30
C LYS A 193 -10.69 1.76 13.33
N LEU A 194 -10.70 1.37 12.04
CA LEU A 194 -11.32 2.16 10.98
C LEU A 194 -12.83 2.32 11.18
N GLU A 195 -13.49 1.34 11.77
CA GLU A 195 -14.92 1.33 12.07
C GLU A 195 -15.36 2.49 12.99
N VAL A 196 -14.46 2.98 13.85
CA VAL A 196 -14.73 4.16 14.72
C VAL A 196 -14.97 5.43 13.91
N PHE A 197 -14.48 5.49 12.69
CA PHE A 197 -14.59 6.64 11.79
C PHE A 197 -15.69 6.46 10.74
N GLU A 198 -16.44 5.37 10.75
CA GLU A 198 -17.41 5.03 9.69
C GLU A 198 -18.44 6.12 9.46
N ASP A 199 -19.10 6.62 10.51
CA ASP A 199 -20.12 7.67 10.39
C ASP A 199 -19.54 8.97 9.79
N TYR A 200 -18.35 9.37 10.26
CA TYR A 200 -17.65 10.54 9.72
C TYR A 200 -17.31 10.37 8.24
N LEU A 201 -16.71 9.23 7.88
CA LEU A 201 -16.31 8.93 6.51
C LEU A 201 -17.53 8.84 5.58
N LYS A 202 -18.60 8.19 6.03
CA LYS A 202 -19.85 8.09 5.28
C LYS A 202 -20.46 9.45 5.02
N GLN A 203 -20.52 10.31 6.04
CA GLN A 203 -21.00 11.67 5.87
C GLN A 203 -20.13 12.45 4.91
N TRP A 204 -18.80 12.45 5.10
CA TRP A 204 -17.86 13.23 4.29
C TRP A 204 -17.87 12.81 2.82
N THR A 205 -17.86 11.52 2.52
CA THR A 205 -17.82 11.00 1.14
C THR A 205 -19.09 11.31 0.34
N GLN A 206 -20.23 11.50 1.01
CA GLN A 206 -21.52 11.77 0.36
C GLN A 206 -21.83 13.29 0.24
N GLN A 207 -20.95 14.18 0.70
CA GLN A 207 -21.15 15.64 0.64
C GLN A 207 -20.72 16.31 -0.68
N GLY A 208 -20.47 15.54 -1.74
CA GLY A 208 -20.07 16.07 -3.06
C GLY A 208 -18.58 16.42 -3.18
N HIS A 209 -17.74 15.96 -2.25
CA HIS A 209 -16.28 16.08 -2.34
C HIS A 209 -15.67 15.15 -3.38
N LEU A 210 -16.34 14.06 -3.68
CA LEU A 210 -15.89 12.99 -4.59
C LEU A 210 -16.74 12.95 -5.86
N GLN A 211 -16.17 12.42 -6.92
CA GLN A 211 -16.94 12.06 -8.10
C GLN A 211 -18.02 11.03 -7.73
N LYS A 212 -19.21 11.15 -8.34
CA LYS A 212 -20.36 10.29 -8.02
C LYS A 212 -20.06 8.78 -8.12
N ALA A 213 -19.30 8.37 -9.12
CA ALA A 213 -18.91 6.98 -9.28
C ALA A 213 -18.04 6.47 -8.12
N VAL A 214 -17.10 7.30 -7.63
CA VAL A 214 -16.25 7.00 -6.48
C VAL A 214 -17.07 6.94 -5.20
N ALA A 215 -17.93 7.94 -4.95
CA ALA A 215 -18.81 7.96 -3.78
C ALA A 215 -19.73 6.73 -3.73
N ASN A 216 -20.31 6.32 -4.86
CA ASN A 216 -21.13 5.12 -4.95
C ASN A 216 -20.35 3.84 -4.63
N LYS A 217 -19.08 3.76 -5.10
CA LYS A 217 -18.23 2.60 -4.80
C LYS A 217 -17.88 2.49 -3.31
N LEU A 218 -17.59 3.63 -2.67
CA LEU A 218 -17.34 3.67 -1.22
C LEU A 218 -18.58 3.30 -0.40
N ASP A 219 -19.80 3.63 -0.88
CA ASP A 219 -21.05 3.26 -0.22
C ASP A 219 -21.25 1.72 -0.13
N GLU A 220 -20.69 0.96 -1.05
CA GLU A 220 -20.68 -0.50 -0.96
C GLU A 220 -19.94 -0.99 0.29
N TRP A 221 -18.75 -0.42 0.58
CA TRP A 221 -17.97 -0.77 1.77
C TRP A 221 -18.67 -0.38 3.07
N PHE A 222 -19.35 0.77 3.09
CA PHE A 222 -20.15 1.16 4.25
C PHE A 222 -21.36 0.25 4.51
N LYS A 223 -21.94 -0.36 3.46
CA LYS A 223 -23.02 -1.34 3.61
C LYS A 223 -22.54 -2.66 4.20
N GLU A 224 -21.30 -3.04 3.92
CA GLU A 224 -20.67 -4.22 4.51
C GLU A 224 -20.16 -3.95 5.94
N GLY A 225 -20.03 -2.68 6.34
CA GLY A 225 -19.40 -2.21 7.57
C GLY A 225 -17.89 -2.18 7.48
N LEU A 226 -17.29 -1.07 7.93
CA LEU A 226 -15.84 -0.95 7.97
C LEU A 226 -15.28 -1.86 9.07
N LYS A 227 -14.10 -2.43 8.81
CA LYS A 227 -13.40 -3.34 9.73
C LYS A 227 -12.07 -2.73 10.16
N GLU A 228 -11.55 -3.24 11.28
CA GLU A 228 -10.18 -2.92 11.69
C GLU A 228 -9.20 -3.26 10.56
N TRP A 229 -8.22 -2.38 10.37
CA TRP A 229 -7.20 -2.52 9.33
C TRP A 229 -5.85 -2.89 9.94
N ASP A 230 -5.27 -4.02 9.54
CA ASP A 230 -3.94 -4.45 9.94
C ASP A 230 -2.86 -3.54 9.33
N ILE A 231 -2.23 -2.75 10.19
CA ILE A 231 -1.22 -1.75 9.83
C ILE A 231 0.21 -2.17 10.13
N SER A 232 0.43 -3.44 10.50
CA SER A 232 1.75 -3.96 10.85
C SER A 232 2.16 -5.15 10.00
N ARG A 233 3.47 -5.37 9.91
CA ARG A 233 4.08 -6.54 9.28
C ARG A 233 5.22 -7.06 10.13
N ASP A 234 5.40 -8.39 10.12
CA ASP A 234 6.50 -9.05 10.81
C ASP A 234 7.83 -8.89 10.07
N ALA A 235 8.93 -8.89 10.84
CA ALA A 235 10.26 -9.02 10.26
C ALA A 235 10.44 -10.43 9.61
N PRO A 236 11.23 -10.55 8.51
CA PRO A 236 11.91 -9.46 7.80
C PRO A 236 10.95 -8.68 6.90
N TYR A 237 11.05 -7.36 6.92
CA TYR A 237 10.24 -6.48 6.09
C TYR A 237 11.02 -5.21 5.74
N PHE A 238 10.94 -4.74 4.52
CA PHE A 238 11.53 -3.47 4.13
C PHE A 238 10.52 -2.35 4.32
N GLY A 239 10.80 -1.48 5.29
CA GLY A 239 9.92 -0.38 5.69
C GLY A 239 10.41 0.25 6.98
N PHE A 240 9.60 1.12 7.58
CA PHE A 240 9.93 1.73 8.86
C PHE A 240 9.49 0.82 10.02
N PRO A 241 10.36 0.55 11.00
CA PRO A 241 9.97 -0.22 12.17
C PRO A 241 8.96 0.56 13.03
N ILE A 242 8.03 -0.17 13.64
CA ILE A 242 7.09 0.41 14.60
C ILE A 242 7.83 0.71 15.91
N PRO A 243 7.73 1.94 16.44
CA PRO A 243 8.39 2.29 17.71
C PRO A 243 8.05 1.34 18.87
N GLY A 244 9.07 0.94 19.62
CA GLY A 244 8.90 0.08 20.81
C GLY A 244 8.68 -1.40 20.50
N THR A 245 9.03 -1.88 19.29
CA THR A 245 8.92 -3.29 18.90
C THR A 245 10.25 -3.98 18.65
N ASP A 246 11.37 -3.35 19.01
CA ASP A 246 12.75 -3.87 18.81
C ASP A 246 12.99 -4.39 17.37
N ASN A 247 12.45 -3.66 16.37
CA ASN A 247 12.49 -3.98 14.96
C ASN A 247 11.85 -5.35 14.61
N SER A 248 10.99 -5.88 15.45
CA SER A 248 10.23 -7.11 15.14
C SER A 248 8.99 -6.84 14.30
N LYS A 249 8.51 -5.58 14.28
CA LYS A 249 7.34 -5.13 13.55
C LYS A 249 7.62 -3.87 12.75
N TYR A 250 7.03 -3.80 11.56
CA TYR A 250 7.16 -2.72 10.61
C TYR A 250 5.79 -2.18 10.24
N PHE A 251 5.73 -0.90 9.84
CA PHE A 251 4.51 -0.35 9.26
C PHE A 251 4.20 -1.01 7.92
N TYR A 252 2.92 -1.29 7.71
CA TYR A 252 2.46 -1.73 6.41
C TYR A 252 2.58 -0.61 5.39
N VAL A 253 3.09 -0.93 4.20
CA VAL A 253 3.41 0.05 3.15
C VAL A 253 2.29 1.05 2.85
N TRP A 254 1.03 0.65 2.92
CA TRP A 254 -0.09 1.56 2.66
C TRP A 254 -0.39 2.53 3.80
N LEU A 255 0.26 2.38 4.95
CA LEU A 255 0.14 3.34 6.04
C LEU A 255 1.14 4.50 5.87
N ASP A 256 2.29 4.24 5.27
CA ASP A 256 3.37 5.22 5.12
C ASP A 256 3.48 5.80 3.68
N ALA A 257 2.63 5.32 2.75
CA ALA A 257 2.55 5.78 1.38
C ALA A 257 1.60 6.97 1.17
#